data_18a6d8777c5b31458ba7f05c892f9bd8
#
_entry.id   18a6d8777c5b31458ba7f05c892f9bd8
#
_cell.length_a   1.000
_cell.length_b   1.000
_cell.length_c   1.000
_cell.angle_alpha   90.00
_cell.angle_beta   90.00
_cell.angle_gamma   90.00
#
_symmetry.space_group_name_H-M   'P 1'
#
loop_
_entity.id
_entity.type
_entity.pdbx_description
1 polymer ?
#
loop_
_entity_poly.entity_id
_entity_poly.type
_entity_poly.pdbx_seq_one_letter_code
_entity_poly.pdbx_strand_id
1 'polypeptide(L)'
;MKMKKGLLMTALITGTVMSSAVAFAEELQEYSLDQMVVTATRTEKKDLDIPAVVEVYSEEQIEKSSAANAYDVLQNTLGVNTQSQGFNGTGMSTMTSKVMIRGVEKGTLVLFNGVPMNQDGKYNLEDIPTESIEKIEVVKGGGSVLYGSEATGGVINIITKKSMSNTVKVAAGNFGKQRYNVSVGADKFNIVAGYEKRGKADNMSGYIGKPTAKTTVYDYGKGDRKSVLWNWKMLDGLTFTHSYSNNKHEYWQKKALSGERTQNNYYEDTDNMFLLQYDKDGLKANVSYGTQEKSYDQSKFAKGAWSAKSPYSWRKGHNTNIDLQKTFDMGENKLLVGAGYQKEDMDLFSSSKNNNSTYQRDNYSVYASYDWKVSDNSNLI
;
A
#
# COMPACT_ATOMS: atom_id res chain seq x y z
N MET A 1 27.42 26.06 -42.30
CA MET A 1 26.14 26.58 -41.85
C MET A 1 25.44 25.55 -40.97
N LYS A 2 25.98 25.28 -39.76
CA LYS A 2 25.47 24.27 -38.80
C LYS A 2 25.47 24.80 -37.36
N MET A 3 24.83 25.92 -37.10
CA MET A 3 24.79 26.53 -35.75
C MET A 3 23.45 27.24 -35.45
N LYS A 4 22.31 26.70 -35.82
CA LYS A 4 21.02 27.34 -35.47
C LYS A 4 19.99 26.45 -34.80
N LYS A 5 20.26 25.15 -34.54
CA LYS A 5 19.31 24.28 -33.86
C LYS A 5 19.52 24.15 -32.35
N GLY A 6 20.72 24.47 -31.83
CA GLY A 6 20.99 24.42 -30.40
C GLY A 6 20.47 25.64 -29.62
N LEU A 7 20.44 26.80 -30.26
CA LEU A 7 20.01 28.05 -29.62
C LEU A 7 18.52 28.18 -29.39
N LEU A 8 17.69 27.50 -30.25
CA LEU A 8 16.25 27.52 -30.09
C LEU A 8 15.76 26.59 -28.95
N MET A 9 16.48 25.51 -28.68
CA MET A 9 16.11 24.60 -27.60
C MET A 9 16.48 25.13 -26.22
N THR A 10 17.57 25.93 -26.10
CA THR A 10 17.98 26.59 -24.87
C THR A 10 17.04 27.76 -24.52
N ALA A 11 16.52 28.46 -25.52
CA ALA A 11 15.57 29.55 -25.31
C ALA A 11 14.17 29.06 -24.88
N LEU A 12 13.76 27.85 -25.24
CA LEU A 12 12.48 27.27 -24.81
C LEU A 12 12.54 26.78 -23.36
N ILE A 13 13.70 26.33 -22.87
CA ILE A 13 13.90 25.85 -21.49
C ILE A 13 14.08 27.01 -20.51
N THR A 14 14.66 28.12 -20.94
CA THR A 14 14.80 29.32 -20.09
C THR A 14 13.53 30.17 -19.99
N GLY A 15 12.61 30.05 -20.93
CA GLY A 15 11.33 30.79 -20.92
C GLY A 15 10.29 30.21 -19.94
N THR A 16 10.41 28.95 -19.54
CA THR A 16 9.46 28.28 -18.63
C THR A 16 9.85 28.33 -17.15
N VAL A 17 11.04 28.84 -16.81
CA VAL A 17 11.52 28.91 -15.40
C VAL A 17 11.25 30.26 -14.74
N MET A 18 10.83 31.28 -15.49
CA MET A 18 10.64 32.66 -14.94
C MET A 18 9.20 33.06 -14.63
N SER A 19 8.22 32.15 -14.62
CA SER A 19 6.82 32.52 -14.35
C SER A 19 6.13 31.75 -13.25
N SER A 20 6.84 31.26 -12.25
CA SER A 20 6.19 30.67 -11.06
C SER A 20 6.82 31.19 -9.76
N ALA A 21 6.73 32.49 -9.53
CA ALA A 21 6.56 33.01 -8.18
C ALA A 21 5.09 32.76 -7.79
N VAL A 22 4.72 31.50 -7.56
CA VAL A 22 3.44 31.17 -6.92
C VAL A 22 3.62 31.52 -5.45
N ALA A 23 2.92 32.55 -5.00
CA ALA A 23 2.69 32.78 -3.59
C ALA A 23 2.12 31.48 -3.01
N PHE A 24 2.84 30.83 -2.11
CA PHE A 24 2.28 29.81 -1.23
C PHE A 24 1.32 30.52 -0.29
N ALA A 25 0.09 30.72 -0.72
CA ALA A 25 -1.00 30.84 0.23
C ALA A 25 -1.12 29.45 0.84
N GLU A 26 -0.84 29.32 2.12
CA GLU A 26 -1.14 28.15 2.92
C GLU A 26 -2.67 28.03 2.89
N GLU A 27 -3.17 27.23 1.96
CA GLU A 27 -4.58 26.91 1.85
C GLU A 27 -4.89 26.09 3.10
N LEU A 28 -5.55 26.71 4.07
CA LEU A 28 -6.11 26.04 5.24
C LEU A 28 -6.84 24.80 4.71
N GLN A 29 -6.51 23.63 5.24
CA GLN A 29 -7.22 22.39 4.90
C GLN A 29 -8.71 22.62 5.14
N GLU A 30 -9.46 22.69 4.06
CA GLU A 30 -10.90 22.78 4.12
C GLU A 30 -11.39 21.42 4.61
N TYR A 31 -11.68 21.33 5.90
CA TYR A 31 -12.35 20.17 6.48
C TYR A 31 -13.77 20.12 5.91
N SER A 32 -13.97 19.26 4.94
CA SER A 32 -15.32 18.93 4.48
C SER A 32 -16.02 18.13 5.58
N LEU A 33 -16.90 18.81 6.32
CA LEU A 33 -17.66 18.25 7.45
C LEU A 33 -18.70 17.18 7.06
N ASP A 34 -18.78 16.80 5.78
CA ASP A 34 -19.80 15.89 5.25
C ASP A 34 -19.19 14.68 4.49
N GLN A 35 -17.96 14.29 4.82
CA GLN A 35 -17.37 13.11 4.15
C GLN A 35 -18.05 11.82 4.60
N MET A 36 -18.48 11.02 3.62
CA MET A 36 -19.04 9.69 3.88
C MET A 36 -17.94 8.67 4.13
N VAL A 37 -18.03 7.96 5.24
CA VAL A 37 -17.09 6.95 5.70
C VAL A 37 -17.78 5.60 5.80
N VAL A 38 -17.13 4.56 5.34
CA VAL A 38 -17.64 3.17 5.40
C VAL A 38 -16.93 2.36 6.46
N THR A 39 -15.64 2.59 6.63
CA THR A 39 -14.74 1.71 7.39
C THR A 39 -15.11 1.62 8.87
N ALA A 40 -15.46 2.73 9.50
CA ALA A 40 -15.68 2.72 10.95
C ALA A 40 -16.91 1.90 11.39
N THR A 41 -17.93 1.81 10.54
CA THR A 41 -19.23 1.18 10.87
C THR A 41 -19.66 0.07 9.92
N ARG A 42 -18.82 -0.26 8.91
CA ARG A 42 -19.14 -1.15 7.76
C ARG A 42 -20.36 -0.71 6.92
N THR A 43 -20.95 0.41 7.24
CA THR A 43 -22.03 1.10 6.49
C THR A 43 -21.64 2.54 6.23
N GLU A 44 -22.18 3.13 5.17
CA GLU A 44 -21.92 4.55 4.87
C GLU A 44 -22.55 5.45 5.93
N LYS A 45 -21.74 6.29 6.56
CA LYS A 45 -22.14 7.32 7.51
C LYS A 45 -21.31 8.58 7.30
N LYS A 46 -21.86 9.72 7.75
CA LYS A 46 -21.05 10.93 7.86
C LYS A 46 -20.00 10.75 8.97
N ASP A 47 -18.83 11.31 8.80
CA ASP A 47 -17.73 11.20 9.78
C ASP A 47 -18.13 11.72 11.17
N LEU A 48 -18.94 12.75 11.24
CA LEU A 48 -19.49 13.31 12.50
C LEU A 48 -20.44 12.35 13.25
N ASP A 49 -21.05 11.40 12.56
CA ASP A 49 -21.98 10.43 13.16
C ASP A 49 -21.26 9.16 13.67
N ILE A 50 -19.92 9.16 13.65
CA ILE A 50 -19.12 7.98 13.97
C ILE A 50 -18.41 8.18 15.33
N PRO A 51 -18.55 7.25 16.29
CA PRO A 51 -17.86 7.34 17.59
C PRO A 51 -16.39 6.94 17.50
N ALA A 52 -15.68 7.40 16.49
CA ALA A 52 -14.26 7.14 16.27
C ALA A 52 -13.60 8.34 15.60
N VAL A 53 -12.29 8.49 15.80
CA VAL A 53 -11.51 9.49 15.06
C VAL A 53 -11.22 8.94 13.69
N VAL A 54 -11.83 9.53 12.68
CA VAL A 54 -11.66 9.15 11.27
C VAL A 54 -10.97 10.28 10.52
N GLU A 55 -10.06 9.92 9.64
CA GLU A 55 -9.40 10.82 8.69
C GLU A 55 -9.60 10.24 7.30
N VAL A 56 -10.07 11.08 6.37
CA VAL A 56 -10.34 10.65 4.99
C VAL A 56 -9.50 11.48 4.04
N TYR A 57 -8.76 10.80 3.20
CA TYR A 57 -8.03 11.40 2.08
C TYR A 57 -8.85 11.20 0.81
N SER A 58 -9.45 12.27 0.32
CA SER A 58 -10.21 12.26 -0.94
C SER A 58 -9.30 12.13 -2.16
N GLU A 59 -9.87 11.77 -3.31
CA GLU A 59 -9.17 11.73 -4.59
C GLU A 59 -8.42 13.03 -4.88
N GLU A 60 -9.06 14.17 -4.68
CA GLU A 60 -8.48 15.49 -4.91
C GLU A 60 -7.26 15.77 -4.00
N GLN A 61 -7.35 15.44 -2.71
CA GLN A 61 -6.25 15.58 -1.76
C GLN A 61 -5.08 14.66 -2.13
N ILE A 62 -5.37 13.42 -2.54
CA ILE A 62 -4.37 12.46 -2.99
C ILE A 62 -3.65 12.96 -4.26
N GLU A 63 -4.39 13.49 -5.22
CA GLU A 63 -3.81 14.04 -6.44
C GLU A 63 -2.93 15.28 -6.19
N LYS A 64 -3.35 16.17 -5.30
CA LYS A 64 -2.59 17.36 -4.88
C LYS A 64 -1.32 17.00 -4.08
N SER A 65 -1.31 15.87 -3.37
CA SER A 65 -0.19 15.46 -2.52
C SER A 65 1.06 15.03 -3.29
N SER A 66 0.98 14.85 -4.60
CA SER A 66 2.05 14.27 -5.44
C SER A 66 2.52 12.88 -5.00
N ALA A 67 1.76 12.19 -4.15
CA ALA A 67 2.04 10.83 -3.70
C ALA A 67 2.03 9.85 -4.88
N ALA A 68 2.88 8.85 -4.83
CA ALA A 68 2.99 7.84 -5.87
C ALA A 68 2.06 6.64 -5.65
N ASN A 69 1.78 6.34 -4.40
CA ASN A 69 1.09 5.13 -3.96
C ASN A 69 0.44 5.37 -2.59
N ALA A 70 -0.31 4.40 -2.11
CA ALA A 70 -1.01 4.49 -0.83
C ALA A 70 -0.06 4.71 0.37
N TYR A 71 1.15 4.16 0.34
CA TYR A 71 2.14 4.37 1.39
C TYR A 71 2.56 5.84 1.50
N ASP A 72 2.84 6.48 0.36
CA ASP A 72 3.27 7.88 0.33
C ASP A 72 2.18 8.83 0.87
N VAL A 73 0.89 8.53 0.61
CA VAL A 73 -0.25 9.28 1.18
C VAL A 73 -0.22 9.19 2.70
N LEU A 74 -0.04 7.99 3.25
CA LEU A 74 -0.09 7.75 4.69
C LEU A 74 1.12 8.30 5.45
N GLN A 75 2.25 8.58 4.79
CA GLN A 75 3.41 9.22 5.43
C GLN A 75 3.10 10.59 6.04
N ASN A 76 2.12 11.29 5.51
CA ASN A 76 1.73 12.63 5.95
C ASN A 76 0.50 12.62 6.86
N THR A 77 0.02 11.43 7.27
CA THR A 77 -1.17 11.27 8.11
C THR A 77 -0.81 11.51 9.59
N LEU A 78 -1.55 12.39 10.26
CA LEU A 78 -1.35 12.67 11.68
C LEU A 78 -1.58 11.42 12.55
N GLY A 79 -0.66 11.16 13.49
CA GLY A 79 -0.74 10.01 14.39
C GLY A 79 -0.55 8.65 13.71
N VAL A 80 -0.06 8.65 12.46
CA VAL A 80 0.35 7.47 11.72
C VAL A 80 1.86 7.52 11.51
N ASN A 81 2.55 6.50 11.98
CA ASN A 81 3.98 6.32 11.72
C ASN A 81 4.15 5.27 10.65
N THR A 82 4.85 5.59 9.59
CA THR A 82 5.10 4.68 8.48
C THR A 82 6.58 4.31 8.37
N GLN A 83 6.86 3.07 8.02
CA GLN A 83 8.19 2.58 7.74
C GLN A 83 8.15 1.75 6.44
N SER A 84 8.78 2.25 5.40
CA SER A 84 9.01 1.45 4.19
C SER A 84 10.24 0.57 4.38
N GLN A 85 10.11 -0.71 4.06
CA GLN A 85 11.19 -1.68 4.08
C GLN A 85 11.43 -2.30 2.68
N GLY A 86 10.80 -1.74 1.68
CA GLY A 86 10.85 -2.22 0.31
C GLY A 86 11.72 -1.36 -0.61
N PHE A 87 11.30 -1.32 -1.84
CA PHE A 87 11.97 -0.66 -2.96
C PHE A 87 12.35 0.81 -2.70
N ASN A 88 11.53 1.57 -2.00
CA ASN A 88 11.76 2.97 -1.65
C ASN A 88 12.24 3.18 -0.21
N GLY A 89 12.34 2.10 0.56
CA GLY A 89 12.65 2.18 1.98
C GLY A 89 14.14 2.08 2.30
N THR A 90 14.45 2.36 3.55
CA THR A 90 15.79 2.21 4.13
C THR A 90 16.00 0.83 4.77
N GLY A 91 14.94 0.06 4.93
CA GLY A 91 15.00 -1.28 5.52
C GLY A 91 15.50 -2.32 4.53
N MET A 92 16.36 -3.21 5.02
CA MET A 92 17.06 -4.20 4.20
C MET A 92 16.52 -5.61 4.38
N SER A 93 15.34 -5.82 4.97
CA SER A 93 14.97 -7.17 5.33
C SER A 93 13.68 -7.70 4.73
N THR A 94 12.62 -6.99 4.73
CA THR A 94 11.34 -7.51 4.25
C THR A 94 10.69 -6.47 3.34
N MET A 95 10.25 -6.86 2.18
CA MET A 95 9.62 -5.96 1.21
C MET A 95 8.18 -5.61 1.62
N THR A 96 7.99 -5.25 2.89
CA THR A 96 6.68 -4.90 3.44
C THR A 96 6.70 -3.51 4.03
N SER A 97 5.64 -2.76 3.82
CA SER A 97 5.38 -1.53 4.53
C SER A 97 4.95 -1.84 5.96
N LYS A 98 5.30 -0.96 6.90
CA LYS A 98 4.75 -0.95 8.25
C LYS A 98 4.02 0.36 8.46
N VAL A 99 2.83 0.25 9.01
CA VAL A 99 2.05 1.40 9.45
C VAL A 99 1.65 1.17 10.90
N MET A 100 1.92 2.15 11.75
CA MET A 100 1.59 2.11 13.18
C MET A 100 0.66 3.28 13.47
N ILE A 101 -0.55 2.99 13.89
CA ILE A 101 -1.51 3.99 14.33
C ILE A 101 -1.33 4.21 15.82
N ARG A 102 -1.13 5.47 16.25
CA ARG A 102 -0.92 5.86 17.65
C ARG A 102 0.21 5.07 18.35
N GLY A 103 1.22 4.67 17.60
CA GLY A 103 2.38 3.93 18.14
C GLY A 103 2.14 2.43 18.40
N VAL A 104 0.99 1.89 18.04
CA VAL A 104 0.72 0.44 18.18
C VAL A 104 1.40 -0.31 17.04
N GLU A 105 2.43 -1.11 17.36
CA GLU A 105 3.29 -1.74 16.37
C GLU A 105 2.61 -2.89 15.58
N LYS A 106 1.72 -3.62 16.23
CA LYS A 106 1.01 -4.76 15.62
C LYS A 106 -0.47 -4.63 15.89
N GLY A 107 -1.19 -3.92 15.09
CA GLY A 107 -2.61 -3.71 15.36
C GLY A 107 -3.24 -2.78 14.33
N THR A 108 -2.57 -2.60 13.20
CA THR A 108 -3.13 -1.87 12.07
C THR A 108 -3.64 -2.87 11.04
N LEU A 109 -4.95 -2.94 10.90
CA LEU A 109 -5.60 -3.70 9.84
C LEU A 109 -5.67 -2.85 8.59
N VAL A 110 -5.17 -3.39 7.47
CA VAL A 110 -5.28 -2.75 6.17
C VAL A 110 -6.30 -3.47 5.32
N LEU A 111 -7.27 -2.73 4.83
CA LEU A 111 -8.32 -3.20 3.94
C LEU A 111 -8.11 -2.64 2.53
N PHE A 112 -8.43 -3.45 1.55
CA PHE A 112 -8.56 -3.07 0.16
C PHE A 112 -10.00 -3.29 -0.27
N ASN A 113 -10.72 -2.19 -0.56
CA ASN A 113 -12.17 -2.24 -0.81
C ASN A 113 -12.95 -2.97 0.30
N GLY A 114 -12.56 -2.78 1.57
CA GLY A 114 -13.20 -3.41 2.72
C GLY A 114 -12.74 -4.84 3.03
N VAL A 115 -11.84 -5.43 2.25
CA VAL A 115 -11.33 -6.80 2.46
C VAL A 115 -9.91 -6.79 3.01
N PRO A 116 -9.58 -7.58 4.05
CA PRO A 116 -8.24 -7.64 4.62
C PRO A 116 -7.15 -7.97 3.61
N MET A 117 -6.10 -7.13 3.55
CA MET A 117 -4.88 -7.39 2.79
C MET A 117 -3.80 -8.09 3.61
N ASN A 118 -3.92 -8.04 4.94
CA ASN A 118 -2.89 -8.57 5.81
C ASN A 118 -2.69 -10.07 5.59
N GLN A 119 -1.42 -10.48 5.44
CA GLN A 119 -0.99 -11.87 5.51
C GLN A 119 0.08 -11.96 6.60
N ASP A 120 -0.20 -12.68 7.69
CA ASP A 120 0.67 -12.73 8.86
C ASP A 120 1.07 -11.31 9.33
N GLY A 121 0.10 -10.39 9.36
CA GLY A 121 0.30 -9.00 9.74
C GLY A 121 1.14 -8.17 8.77
N LYS A 122 1.35 -8.65 7.54
CA LYS A 122 2.16 -7.97 6.52
C LYS A 122 1.32 -7.61 5.30
N TYR A 123 1.65 -6.48 4.68
CA TYR A 123 0.99 -5.92 3.50
C TYR A 123 1.95 -5.01 2.73
N ASN A 124 1.63 -4.71 1.48
CA ASN A 124 2.39 -3.80 0.62
C ASN A 124 1.51 -2.64 0.15
N LEU A 125 1.63 -1.50 0.80
CA LEU A 125 0.92 -0.27 0.41
C LEU A 125 1.55 0.44 -0.79
N GLU A 126 2.83 0.21 -1.01
CA GLU A 126 3.56 0.79 -2.13
C GLU A 126 3.12 0.23 -3.49
N ASP A 127 2.42 -0.90 -3.50
CA ASP A 127 1.96 -1.58 -4.71
C ASP A 127 0.64 -1.01 -5.26
N ILE A 128 -0.03 -0.15 -4.49
CA ILE A 128 -1.31 0.45 -4.85
C ILE A 128 -1.06 1.87 -5.37
N PRO A 129 -1.09 2.09 -6.70
CA PRO A 129 -0.84 3.39 -7.29
C PRO A 129 -1.98 4.37 -6.99
N THR A 130 -1.65 5.64 -6.73
CA THR A 130 -2.65 6.68 -6.41
C THR A 130 -3.67 6.89 -7.51
N GLU A 131 -3.33 6.61 -8.76
CA GLU A 131 -4.24 6.68 -9.90
C GLU A 131 -5.45 5.76 -9.78
N SER A 132 -5.31 4.66 -9.00
CA SER A 132 -6.40 3.70 -8.76
C SER A 132 -7.25 4.03 -7.53
N ILE A 133 -6.83 4.99 -6.69
CA ILE A 133 -7.44 5.26 -5.39
C ILE A 133 -8.51 6.34 -5.51
N GLU A 134 -9.73 6.04 -5.04
CA GLU A 134 -10.81 7.00 -4.85
C GLU A 134 -10.64 7.76 -3.54
N LYS A 135 -10.41 7.03 -2.45
CA LYS A 135 -10.14 7.60 -1.12
C LYS A 135 -9.41 6.61 -0.23
N ILE A 136 -8.76 7.14 0.81
CA ILE A 136 -8.21 6.35 1.92
C ILE A 136 -8.91 6.79 3.20
N GLU A 137 -9.49 5.84 3.92
CA GLU A 137 -10.09 6.06 5.23
C GLU A 137 -9.17 5.50 6.31
N VAL A 138 -8.86 6.31 7.33
CA VAL A 138 -8.02 5.94 8.48
C VAL A 138 -8.84 6.09 9.75
N VAL A 139 -9.21 4.96 10.35
CA VAL A 139 -9.93 4.89 11.63
C VAL A 139 -8.91 4.67 12.73
N LYS A 140 -8.80 5.62 13.66
CA LYS A 140 -7.79 5.60 14.72
C LYS A 140 -8.37 5.11 16.04
N GLY A 141 -7.96 3.93 16.50
CA GLY A 141 -8.48 3.26 17.68
C GLY A 141 -9.78 2.50 17.41
N GLY A 142 -10.37 1.83 18.37
CA GLY A 142 -11.73 1.29 18.39
C GLY A 142 -12.23 0.37 17.25
N GLY A 143 -11.49 0.21 16.16
CA GLY A 143 -11.89 -0.58 14.99
C GLY A 143 -12.00 -2.09 15.25
N SER A 144 -11.46 -2.56 16.38
CA SER A 144 -11.41 -3.99 16.72
C SER A 144 -12.78 -4.64 16.92
N VAL A 145 -13.79 -3.87 17.30
CA VAL A 145 -15.14 -4.42 17.56
C VAL A 145 -15.74 -5.06 16.31
N LEU A 146 -15.59 -4.42 15.15
CA LEU A 146 -16.15 -4.90 13.88
C LEU A 146 -15.15 -5.69 13.03
N TYR A 147 -13.85 -5.57 13.31
CA TYR A 147 -12.78 -6.11 12.47
C TYR A 147 -11.85 -7.10 13.19
N GLY A 148 -12.12 -7.37 14.47
CA GLY A 148 -11.35 -8.34 15.26
C GLY A 148 -10.00 -7.84 15.78
N SER A 149 -9.20 -8.76 16.29
CA SER A 149 -7.98 -8.46 17.05
C SER A 149 -6.85 -7.80 16.25
N GLU A 150 -6.88 -7.88 14.93
CA GLU A 150 -5.87 -7.25 14.07
C GLU A 150 -6.05 -5.73 13.93
N ALA A 151 -7.19 -5.18 14.39
CA ALA A 151 -7.55 -3.77 14.32
C ALA A 151 -7.44 -3.01 15.65
N THR A 152 -6.60 -3.46 16.58
CA THR A 152 -6.45 -2.86 17.92
C THR A 152 -5.89 -1.44 17.90
N GLY A 153 -5.02 -1.11 16.97
CA GLY A 153 -4.48 0.24 16.75
C GLY A 153 -5.36 1.08 15.85
N GLY A 154 -6.08 0.45 14.95
CA GLY A 154 -6.94 1.09 13.96
C GLY A 154 -7.06 0.33 12.65
N VAL A 155 -7.81 0.91 11.74
CA VAL A 155 -8.10 0.35 10.42
C VAL A 155 -7.75 1.38 9.34
N ILE A 156 -7.10 0.95 8.29
CA ILE A 156 -6.88 1.72 7.07
C ILE A 156 -7.65 1.02 5.94
N ASN A 157 -8.52 1.71 5.24
CA ASN A 157 -9.21 1.16 4.09
C ASN A 157 -8.88 1.96 2.83
N ILE A 158 -8.33 1.27 1.85
CA ILE A 158 -8.01 1.83 0.55
C ILE A 158 -9.14 1.47 -0.41
N ILE A 159 -9.87 2.48 -0.84
CA ILE A 159 -11.03 2.33 -1.71
C ILE A 159 -10.63 2.73 -3.13
N THR A 160 -10.84 1.84 -4.08
CA THR A 160 -10.46 2.06 -5.47
C THR A 160 -11.55 2.75 -6.27
N LYS A 161 -11.14 3.53 -7.27
CA LYS A 161 -12.04 4.23 -8.20
C LYS A 161 -12.94 3.26 -8.94
N LYS A 162 -14.23 3.61 -8.99
CA LYS A 162 -15.24 2.89 -9.81
C LYS A 162 -15.18 3.29 -11.29
N SER A 163 -14.66 4.47 -11.57
CA SER A 163 -14.42 4.99 -12.93
C SER A 163 -13.07 5.72 -12.93
N MET A 164 -12.26 5.48 -13.94
CA MET A 164 -10.92 6.07 -14.06
C MET A 164 -10.85 6.98 -15.29
N SER A 165 -10.09 8.07 -15.15
CA SER A 165 -9.76 8.93 -16.28
C SER A 165 -8.64 8.32 -17.12
N ASN A 166 -8.65 8.59 -18.44
CA ASN A 166 -7.57 8.21 -19.33
C ASN A 166 -6.38 9.14 -19.10
N THR A 167 -5.32 8.64 -18.47
CA THR A 167 -4.15 9.45 -18.12
C THR A 167 -2.86 8.71 -18.40
N VAL A 168 -1.81 9.49 -18.67
CA VAL A 168 -0.41 9.02 -18.69
C VAL A 168 0.37 9.93 -17.77
N LYS A 169 1.01 9.35 -16.76
CA LYS A 169 1.88 10.08 -15.83
C LYS A 169 3.31 9.58 -15.95
N VAL A 170 4.25 10.50 -16.05
CA VAL A 170 5.68 10.21 -16.08
C VAL A 170 6.36 11.06 -15.01
N ALA A 171 7.19 10.45 -14.19
CA ALA A 171 7.98 11.14 -13.18
C ALA A 171 9.44 10.69 -13.21
N ALA A 172 10.35 11.60 -12.87
CA ALA A 172 11.76 11.33 -12.70
C ALA A 172 12.24 11.91 -11.36
N GLY A 173 13.22 11.26 -10.76
CA GLY A 173 13.74 11.65 -9.46
C GLY A 173 15.23 11.32 -9.31
N ASN A 174 15.74 11.55 -8.11
CA ASN A 174 17.12 11.26 -7.76
C ASN A 174 17.45 9.76 -7.92
N PHE A 175 18.72 9.44 -8.03
CA PHE A 175 19.25 8.08 -8.19
C PHE A 175 18.69 7.34 -9.41
N GLY A 176 18.36 8.06 -10.49
CA GLY A 176 17.81 7.48 -11.70
C GLY A 176 16.40 6.91 -11.54
N LYS A 177 15.65 7.38 -10.53
CA LYS A 177 14.25 7.00 -10.35
C LYS A 177 13.42 7.49 -11.53
N GLN A 178 12.62 6.59 -12.11
CA GLN A 178 11.69 6.89 -13.18
C GLN A 178 10.41 6.11 -12.92
N ARG A 179 9.27 6.75 -13.13
CA ARG A 179 7.94 6.15 -12.99
C ARG A 179 7.09 6.45 -14.19
N TYR A 180 6.37 5.46 -14.65
CA TYR A 180 5.46 5.52 -15.77
C TYR A 180 4.14 4.87 -15.34
N ASN A 181 3.06 5.61 -15.35
CA ASN A 181 1.72 5.10 -15.06
C ASN A 181 0.78 5.43 -16.22
N VAL A 182 -0.04 4.46 -16.59
CA VAL A 182 -1.10 4.62 -17.57
C VAL A 182 -2.39 4.15 -16.93
N SER A 183 -3.42 4.99 -16.96
CA SER A 183 -4.77 4.59 -16.60
C SER A 183 -5.70 4.73 -17.80
N VAL A 184 -6.60 3.77 -17.93
CA VAL A 184 -7.64 3.75 -18.95
C VAL A 184 -8.95 3.39 -18.28
N GLY A 185 -9.95 4.25 -18.47
CA GLY A 185 -11.30 4.06 -18.00
C GLY A 185 -12.29 3.90 -19.14
N ALA A 186 -13.16 2.92 -19.03
CA ALA A 186 -14.32 2.70 -19.87
C ALA A 186 -15.54 2.42 -18.97
N ASP A 187 -16.75 2.44 -19.53
CA ASP A 187 -18.01 2.35 -18.77
C ASP A 187 -18.04 1.21 -17.73
N LYS A 188 -17.55 0.03 -18.11
CA LYS A 188 -17.56 -1.16 -17.24
C LYS A 188 -16.17 -1.67 -16.87
N PHE A 189 -15.11 -1.11 -17.43
CA PHE A 189 -13.76 -1.62 -17.26
C PHE A 189 -12.78 -0.48 -17.04
N ASN A 190 -11.96 -0.63 -16.01
CA ASN A 190 -10.90 0.31 -15.68
C ASN A 190 -9.60 -0.45 -15.44
N ILE A 191 -8.47 0.13 -15.88
CA ILE A 191 -7.15 -0.44 -15.69
C ILE A 191 -6.14 0.65 -15.39
N VAL A 192 -5.26 0.40 -14.42
CA VAL A 192 -4.03 1.16 -14.17
C VAL A 192 -2.86 0.21 -14.30
N ALA A 193 -1.89 0.57 -15.13
CA ALA A 193 -0.62 -0.14 -15.25
C ALA A 193 0.53 0.79 -14.90
N GLY A 194 1.43 0.34 -14.03
CA GLY A 194 2.56 1.09 -13.53
C GLY A 194 3.89 0.37 -13.75
N TYR A 195 4.92 1.14 -14.06
CA TYR A 195 6.31 0.70 -14.04
C TYR A 195 7.18 1.75 -13.35
N GLU A 196 7.90 1.35 -12.34
CA GLU A 196 8.87 2.19 -11.64
C GLU A 196 10.23 1.51 -11.66
N LYS A 197 11.29 2.28 -11.91
CA LYS A 197 12.66 1.80 -11.75
C LYS A 197 13.49 2.81 -10.95
N ARG A 198 14.53 2.30 -10.29
CA ARG A 198 15.53 3.06 -9.58
C ARG A 198 16.91 2.57 -9.94
N GLY A 199 17.84 3.48 -10.08
CA GLY A 199 19.26 3.19 -10.24
C GLY A 199 19.93 2.92 -8.89
N LYS A 200 21.25 2.85 -8.92
CA LYS A 200 22.11 2.65 -7.77
C LYS A 200 22.14 3.90 -6.87
N ALA A 201 22.21 3.68 -5.56
CA ALA A 201 22.48 4.72 -4.58
C ALA A 201 23.53 4.25 -3.59
N ASP A 202 24.66 4.98 -3.52
CA ASP A 202 25.78 4.64 -2.67
C ASP A 202 25.64 5.24 -1.26
N ASN A 203 26.21 4.58 -0.26
CA ASN A 203 26.32 5.06 1.13
C ASN A 203 24.98 5.39 1.80
N MET A 204 23.97 4.55 1.56
CA MET A 204 22.63 4.75 2.12
C MET A 204 22.51 4.36 3.61
N SER A 205 23.44 3.59 4.16
CA SER A 205 23.49 3.32 5.58
C SER A 205 24.20 4.43 6.32
N GLY A 206 23.48 5.19 7.14
CA GLY A 206 24.08 6.12 8.08
C GLY A 206 24.96 5.37 9.09
N TYR A 207 26.26 5.61 9.08
CA TYR A 207 27.16 5.14 10.12
C TYR A 207 27.56 6.32 11.02
N ILE A 208 27.29 6.19 12.30
CA ILE A 208 27.66 7.18 13.32
C ILE A 208 28.92 6.70 14.03
N GLY A 209 30.05 7.36 13.82
CA GLY A 209 31.31 7.04 14.48
C GLY A 209 32.48 6.74 13.52
N LYS A 210 33.63 6.33 14.07
CA LYS A 210 34.78 5.90 13.25
C LYS A 210 34.60 4.45 12.83
N PRO A 211 34.61 4.14 11.52
CA PRO A 211 34.49 2.76 11.05
C PRO A 211 35.69 1.90 11.47
N THR A 212 35.45 0.66 11.77
CA THR A 212 36.45 -0.37 12.02
C THR A 212 36.57 -1.32 10.84
N ALA A 213 37.57 -2.20 10.82
CA ALA A 213 37.73 -3.22 9.78
C ALA A 213 36.52 -4.20 9.71
N LYS A 214 35.75 -4.31 10.79
CA LYS A 214 34.51 -5.13 10.84
C LYS A 214 33.25 -4.36 10.50
N THR A 215 33.32 -3.04 10.34
CA THR A 215 32.14 -2.21 10.04
C THR A 215 31.66 -2.49 8.62
N THR A 216 30.41 -2.86 8.49
CA THR A 216 29.73 -3.07 7.22
C THR A 216 28.83 -1.89 6.92
N VAL A 217 28.88 -1.39 5.70
CA VAL A 217 27.96 -0.38 5.15
C VAL A 217 27.24 -0.96 3.94
N TYR A 218 26.17 -0.30 3.55
CA TYR A 218 25.27 -0.79 2.52
C TYR A 218 25.08 0.24 1.41
N ASP A 219 25.03 -0.25 0.18
CA ASP A 219 24.62 0.51 -0.99
C ASP A 219 23.35 -0.12 -1.57
N TYR A 220 22.44 0.69 -2.07
CA TYR A 220 21.33 0.19 -2.86
C TYR A 220 21.80 -0.08 -4.30
N GLY A 221 21.46 -1.25 -4.81
CA GLY A 221 21.57 -1.59 -6.21
C GLY A 221 20.40 -1.09 -7.03
N LYS A 222 20.20 -1.69 -8.17
CA LYS A 222 19.05 -1.41 -9.02
C LYS A 222 17.78 -2.01 -8.43
N GLY A 223 16.64 -1.43 -8.79
CA GLY A 223 15.35 -2.00 -8.46
C GLY A 223 14.31 -1.59 -9.51
N ASP A 224 13.30 -2.41 -9.66
CA ASP A 224 12.12 -2.14 -10.48
C ASP A 224 10.85 -2.66 -9.81
N ARG A 225 9.75 -2.00 -10.11
CA ARG A 225 8.40 -2.37 -9.70
C ARG A 225 7.48 -2.34 -10.91
N LYS A 226 6.66 -3.35 -11.01
CA LYS A 226 5.57 -3.44 -11.99
C LYS A 226 4.28 -3.63 -11.23
N SER A 227 3.23 -2.94 -11.65
CA SER A 227 1.91 -3.09 -11.06
C SER A 227 0.83 -3.01 -12.13
N VAL A 228 -0.22 -3.79 -11.97
CA VAL A 228 -1.44 -3.70 -12.76
C VAL A 228 -2.62 -3.87 -11.81
N LEU A 229 -3.53 -2.93 -11.85
CA LEU A 229 -4.80 -3.01 -11.16
C LEU A 229 -5.90 -2.76 -12.16
N TRP A 230 -6.89 -3.64 -12.20
CA TRP A 230 -8.06 -3.46 -13.05
C TRP A 230 -9.33 -3.92 -12.36
N ASN A 231 -10.42 -3.30 -12.71
CA ASN A 231 -11.74 -3.68 -12.25
C ASN A 231 -12.72 -3.79 -13.42
N TRP A 232 -13.70 -4.67 -13.25
CA TRP A 232 -14.75 -4.92 -14.22
C TRP A 232 -16.12 -4.97 -13.51
N LYS A 233 -16.97 -4.02 -13.84
CA LYS A 233 -18.37 -4.01 -13.43
C LYS A 233 -19.13 -5.04 -14.28
N MET A 234 -19.24 -6.27 -13.78
CA MET A 234 -19.85 -7.40 -14.51
C MET A 234 -21.35 -7.21 -14.68
N LEU A 235 -22.01 -6.87 -13.58
CA LEU A 235 -23.45 -6.63 -13.49
C LEU A 235 -23.68 -5.45 -12.52
N ASP A 236 -24.94 -5.00 -12.43
CA ASP A 236 -25.32 -4.04 -11.40
C ASP A 236 -25.11 -4.64 -10.00
N GLY A 237 -24.35 -3.91 -9.18
CA GLY A 237 -23.92 -4.37 -7.86
C GLY A 237 -22.74 -5.37 -7.88
N LEU A 238 -22.34 -5.99 -8.99
CA LEU A 238 -21.29 -7.00 -9.04
C LEU A 238 -20.03 -6.48 -9.74
N THR A 239 -18.94 -6.42 -8.99
CA THR A 239 -17.62 -5.96 -9.50
C THR A 239 -16.56 -7.02 -9.23
N PHE A 240 -15.71 -7.25 -10.22
CA PHE A 240 -14.49 -8.02 -10.07
C PHE A 240 -13.28 -7.07 -10.12
N THR A 241 -12.34 -7.25 -9.20
CA THR A 241 -11.08 -6.49 -9.15
C THR A 241 -9.90 -7.46 -9.10
N HIS A 242 -8.87 -7.17 -9.87
CA HIS A 242 -7.59 -7.87 -9.78
C HIS A 242 -6.45 -6.86 -9.64
N SER A 243 -5.58 -7.11 -8.68
CA SER A 243 -4.33 -6.39 -8.47
C SER A 243 -3.16 -7.34 -8.56
N TYR A 244 -2.16 -6.95 -9.34
CA TYR A 244 -0.88 -7.65 -9.48
C TYR A 244 0.26 -6.67 -9.25
N SER A 245 1.28 -7.10 -8.52
CA SER A 245 2.55 -6.39 -8.43
C SER A 245 3.73 -7.35 -8.44
N ASN A 246 4.85 -6.89 -8.99
CA ASN A 246 6.15 -7.55 -8.89
C ASN A 246 7.22 -6.50 -8.61
N ASN A 247 7.92 -6.66 -7.51
CA ASN A 247 8.99 -5.77 -7.07
C ASN A 247 10.31 -6.53 -7.04
N LYS A 248 11.36 -5.92 -7.57
CA LYS A 248 12.73 -6.44 -7.50
C LYS A 248 13.66 -5.35 -7.03
N HIS A 249 14.54 -5.67 -6.09
CA HIS A 249 15.60 -4.76 -5.73
C HIS A 249 16.83 -5.49 -5.20
N GLU A 250 17.93 -4.79 -5.26
CA GLU A 250 19.23 -5.25 -4.82
C GLU A 250 19.80 -4.30 -3.77
N TYR A 251 20.58 -4.84 -2.86
CA TYR A 251 21.53 -4.04 -2.08
C TYR A 251 22.82 -4.81 -1.87
N TRP A 252 23.88 -4.07 -1.63
CA TRP A 252 25.22 -4.62 -1.49
C TRP A 252 25.81 -4.26 -0.14
N GLN A 253 26.43 -5.25 0.48
CA GLN A 253 27.27 -5.03 1.65
C GLN A 253 28.70 -4.78 1.21
N LYS A 254 29.37 -3.83 1.84
CA LYS A 254 30.78 -3.56 1.66
C LYS A 254 31.44 -3.24 3.00
N LYS A 255 32.75 -3.49 3.11
CA LYS A 255 33.56 -3.06 4.24
C LYS A 255 33.68 -1.54 4.25
N ALA A 256 33.42 -0.90 5.38
CA ALA A 256 33.39 0.56 5.45
C ALA A 256 34.76 1.21 5.15
N LEU A 257 35.87 0.57 5.57
CA LEU A 257 37.22 1.13 5.39
C LEU A 257 37.78 0.90 3.99
N SER A 258 37.63 -0.32 3.44
CA SER A 258 38.22 -0.67 2.13
C SER A 258 37.29 -0.41 0.94
N GLY A 259 35.98 -0.23 1.20
CA GLY A 259 34.98 -0.19 0.15
C GLY A 259 34.76 -1.55 -0.56
N GLU A 260 35.45 -2.62 -0.12
CA GLU A 260 35.35 -3.94 -0.73
C GLU A 260 33.95 -4.51 -0.55
N ARG A 261 33.31 -4.87 -1.67
CA ARG A 261 31.99 -5.48 -1.69
C ARG A 261 32.08 -6.94 -1.27
N THR A 262 31.34 -7.30 -0.23
CA THR A 262 31.42 -8.63 0.39
C THR A 262 30.19 -9.50 0.14
N GLN A 263 29.04 -8.89 -0.12
CA GLN A 263 27.79 -9.61 -0.33
C GLN A 263 26.85 -8.83 -1.23
N ASN A 264 26.15 -9.55 -2.10
CA ASN A 264 25.02 -9.05 -2.87
C ASN A 264 23.75 -9.71 -2.35
N ASN A 265 22.71 -8.91 -2.23
CA ASN A 265 21.42 -9.32 -1.74
C ASN A 265 20.37 -8.96 -2.80
N TYR A 266 19.51 -9.92 -3.13
CA TYR A 266 18.50 -9.83 -4.16
C TYR A 266 17.14 -10.14 -3.55
N TYR A 267 16.23 -9.21 -3.71
CA TYR A 267 14.84 -9.36 -3.25
C TYR A 267 13.90 -9.38 -4.44
N GLU A 268 12.96 -10.28 -4.40
CA GLU A 268 11.83 -10.30 -5.30
C GLU A 268 10.56 -10.56 -4.51
N ASP A 269 9.53 -9.78 -4.79
CA ASP A 269 8.21 -9.87 -4.19
C ASP A 269 7.16 -9.85 -5.29
N THR A 270 6.23 -10.79 -5.25
CA THR A 270 5.13 -10.88 -6.20
C THR A 270 3.83 -11.07 -5.42
N ASP A 271 2.92 -10.15 -5.60
CA ASP A 271 1.61 -10.15 -4.97
C ASP A 271 0.50 -10.21 -6.03
N ASN A 272 -0.52 -11.03 -5.79
CA ASN A 272 -1.77 -11.04 -6.54
C ASN A 272 -2.94 -10.97 -5.58
N MET A 273 -3.99 -10.26 -5.96
CA MET A 273 -5.26 -10.23 -5.25
C MET A 273 -6.41 -10.25 -6.25
N PHE A 274 -7.27 -11.22 -6.11
CA PHE A 274 -8.52 -11.36 -6.84
C PHE A 274 -9.67 -11.07 -5.88
N LEU A 275 -10.60 -10.21 -6.25
CA LEU A 275 -11.69 -9.78 -5.41
C LEU A 275 -12.98 -9.70 -6.21
N LEU A 276 -13.98 -10.48 -5.80
CA LEU A 276 -15.35 -10.42 -6.31
C LEU A 276 -16.22 -9.79 -5.22
N GLN A 277 -16.88 -8.69 -5.56
CA GLN A 277 -17.72 -7.93 -4.64
C GLN A 277 -19.13 -7.77 -5.21
N TYR A 278 -20.12 -8.06 -4.38
CA TYR A 278 -21.52 -7.73 -4.61
C TYR A 278 -21.98 -6.71 -3.58
N ASP A 279 -22.53 -5.60 -4.02
CA ASP A 279 -23.07 -4.54 -3.16
C ASP A 279 -24.35 -3.97 -3.79
N LYS A 280 -25.49 -4.42 -3.30
CA LYS A 280 -26.80 -3.95 -3.76
C LYS A 280 -27.88 -4.21 -2.71
N ASP A 281 -28.81 -3.28 -2.59
CA ASP A 281 -30.02 -3.39 -1.72
C ASP A 281 -29.67 -3.79 -0.27
N GLY A 282 -28.60 -3.22 0.29
CA GLY A 282 -28.12 -3.50 1.64
C GLY A 282 -27.48 -4.88 1.82
N LEU A 283 -27.37 -5.70 0.78
CA LEU A 283 -26.60 -6.94 0.78
C LEU A 283 -25.20 -6.67 0.24
N LYS A 284 -24.17 -7.00 1.04
CA LYS A 284 -22.77 -7.00 0.58
C LYS A 284 -22.19 -8.39 0.74
N ALA A 285 -21.51 -8.85 -0.30
CA ALA A 285 -20.77 -10.11 -0.27
C ALA A 285 -19.41 -9.89 -0.93
N ASN A 286 -18.36 -10.32 -0.26
CA ASN A 286 -17.00 -10.25 -0.72
C ASN A 286 -16.38 -11.64 -0.74
N VAL A 287 -15.73 -12.00 -1.83
CA VAL A 287 -14.89 -13.19 -1.93
C VAL A 287 -13.55 -12.76 -2.49
N SER A 288 -12.47 -12.98 -1.75
CA SER A 288 -11.14 -12.68 -2.23
C SER A 288 -10.20 -13.87 -2.11
N TYR A 289 -9.23 -13.90 -3.02
CA TYR A 289 -8.09 -14.81 -3.00
C TYR A 289 -6.82 -14.03 -3.28
N GLY A 290 -5.86 -14.12 -2.38
CA GLY A 290 -4.57 -13.45 -2.49
C GLY A 290 -3.42 -14.46 -2.50
N THR A 291 -2.37 -14.16 -3.27
CA THR A 291 -1.10 -14.87 -3.23
C THR A 291 0.03 -13.88 -3.00
N GLN A 292 0.99 -14.26 -2.17
CA GLN A 292 2.20 -13.47 -1.93
C GLN A 292 3.41 -14.39 -1.99
N GLU A 293 4.35 -14.08 -2.87
CA GLU A 293 5.64 -14.77 -2.95
C GLU A 293 6.77 -13.77 -2.72
N LYS A 294 7.58 -14.03 -1.69
CA LYS A 294 8.77 -13.21 -1.37
C LYS A 294 10.00 -14.08 -1.36
N SER A 295 11.03 -13.66 -2.08
CA SER A 295 12.32 -14.34 -2.09
C SER A 295 13.44 -13.38 -1.72
N TYR A 296 14.39 -13.90 -0.98
CA TYR A 296 15.63 -13.24 -0.65
C TYR A 296 16.79 -14.20 -0.94
N ASP A 297 17.60 -13.83 -1.92
CA ASP A 297 18.77 -14.58 -2.34
C ASP A 297 20.06 -13.81 -2.05
N GLN A 298 21.15 -14.54 -1.90
CA GLN A 298 22.46 -13.97 -1.63
C GLN A 298 23.52 -14.53 -2.57
N SER A 299 24.55 -13.71 -2.85
CA SER A 299 25.87 -14.17 -3.28
C SER A 299 26.93 -13.51 -2.41
N LYS A 300 27.99 -14.25 -2.05
CA LYS A 300 29.05 -13.79 -1.15
C LYS A 300 30.39 -13.82 -1.86
N PHE A 301 31.21 -12.80 -1.58
CA PHE A 301 32.58 -12.77 -2.02
C PHE A 301 33.50 -13.45 -0.97
N ALA A 302 34.16 -14.50 -1.36
CA ALA A 302 35.10 -15.21 -0.51
C ALA A 302 36.22 -15.81 -1.36
N LYS A 303 37.46 -15.83 -0.83
CA LYS A 303 38.64 -16.41 -1.50
C LYS A 303 38.86 -15.88 -2.92
N GLY A 304 38.60 -14.58 -3.15
CA GLY A 304 38.83 -13.93 -4.45
C GLY A 304 37.74 -14.16 -5.51
N ALA A 305 36.65 -14.84 -5.19
CA ALA A 305 35.57 -15.13 -6.12
C ALA A 305 34.17 -14.91 -5.50
N TRP A 306 33.20 -14.65 -6.36
CA TRP A 306 31.77 -14.59 -5.98
C TRP A 306 31.16 -15.98 -6.03
N SER A 307 30.40 -16.33 -4.97
CA SER A 307 29.57 -17.53 -5.02
C SER A 307 28.42 -17.35 -6.03
N ALA A 308 27.85 -18.46 -6.50
CA ALA A 308 26.59 -18.43 -7.19
C ALA A 308 25.48 -17.79 -6.30
N LYS A 309 24.49 -17.19 -6.94
CA LYS A 309 23.27 -16.74 -6.26
C LYS A 309 22.54 -17.95 -5.67
N SER A 310 22.23 -17.90 -4.38
CA SER A 310 21.54 -18.98 -3.68
C SER A 310 20.42 -18.45 -2.80
N PRO A 311 19.32 -19.21 -2.61
CA PRO A 311 18.23 -18.83 -1.71
C PRO A 311 18.74 -18.66 -0.27
N TYR A 312 18.41 -17.54 0.35
CA TYR A 312 18.63 -17.32 1.77
C TYR A 312 17.34 -17.49 2.58
N SER A 313 16.26 -16.93 2.10
CA SER A 313 14.93 -17.16 2.64
C SER A 313 13.86 -16.90 1.58
N TRP A 314 12.74 -17.60 1.70
CA TRP A 314 11.56 -17.29 0.92
C TRP A 314 10.29 -17.53 1.74
N ARG A 315 9.22 -16.91 1.30
CA ARG A 315 7.88 -17.05 1.85
C ARG A 315 6.88 -17.11 0.70
N LYS A 316 5.98 -18.08 0.76
CA LYS A 316 4.83 -18.21 -0.14
C LYS A 316 3.58 -18.26 0.71
N GLY A 317 2.69 -17.33 0.49
CA GLY A 317 1.46 -17.22 1.26
C GLY A 317 0.23 -17.18 0.35
N HIS A 318 -0.86 -17.71 0.85
CA HIS A 318 -2.18 -17.63 0.26
C HIS A 318 -3.16 -17.15 1.31
N ASN A 319 -4.08 -16.27 0.95
CA ASN A 319 -5.19 -15.94 1.80
C ASN A 319 -6.52 -16.00 1.03
N THR A 320 -7.55 -16.48 1.70
CA THR A 320 -8.92 -16.49 1.19
C THR A 320 -9.78 -15.78 2.20
N ASN A 321 -10.58 -14.81 1.75
CA ASN A 321 -11.56 -14.14 2.60
C ASN A 321 -12.95 -14.28 1.97
N ILE A 322 -13.93 -14.58 2.79
CA ILE A 322 -15.34 -14.58 2.45
C ILE A 322 -16.03 -13.75 3.52
N ASP A 323 -16.76 -12.73 3.12
CA ASP A 323 -17.53 -11.88 4.04
C ASP A 323 -18.91 -11.64 3.44
N LEU A 324 -19.96 -11.86 4.25
CA LEU A 324 -21.35 -11.64 3.88
C LEU A 324 -22.00 -10.78 4.94
N GLN A 325 -22.60 -9.68 4.54
CA GLN A 325 -23.37 -8.82 5.44
C GLN A 325 -24.68 -8.36 4.83
N LYS A 326 -25.67 -8.16 5.69
CA LYS A 326 -26.97 -7.58 5.32
C LYS A 326 -27.31 -6.44 6.26
N THR A 327 -27.66 -5.31 5.69
CA THR A 327 -28.24 -4.16 6.40
C THR A 327 -29.73 -4.18 6.21
N PHE A 328 -30.47 -4.05 7.31
CA PHE A 328 -31.91 -3.92 7.37
C PHE A 328 -32.26 -2.52 7.80
N ASP A 329 -33.03 -1.80 6.99
CA ASP A 329 -33.59 -0.50 7.35
C ASP A 329 -34.86 -0.73 8.17
N MET A 330 -34.90 -0.21 9.40
CA MET A 330 -35.99 -0.37 10.38
C MET A 330 -36.56 1.01 10.73
N GLY A 331 -37.10 1.70 9.74
CA GLY A 331 -37.50 3.09 9.87
C GLY A 331 -36.29 4.02 9.96
N GLU A 332 -36.14 4.76 11.07
CA GLU A 332 -34.97 5.60 11.30
C GLU A 332 -33.73 4.83 11.84
N ASN A 333 -33.91 3.55 12.21
CA ASN A 333 -32.87 2.71 12.75
C ASN A 333 -32.31 1.77 11.68
N LYS A 334 -31.08 1.27 11.90
CA LYS A 334 -30.47 0.27 11.01
C LYS A 334 -29.91 -0.89 11.81
N LEU A 335 -30.14 -2.10 11.33
CA LEU A 335 -29.51 -3.32 11.84
C LEU A 335 -28.59 -3.88 10.77
N LEU A 336 -27.32 -3.98 11.07
CA LEU A 336 -26.33 -4.70 10.30
C LEU A 336 -26.05 -6.05 10.95
N VAL A 337 -26.09 -7.12 10.18
CA VAL A 337 -25.59 -8.44 10.60
C VAL A 337 -24.66 -8.99 9.54
N GLY A 338 -23.65 -9.73 9.95
CA GLY A 338 -22.73 -10.33 9.01
C GLY A 338 -21.93 -11.50 9.59
N ALA A 339 -21.32 -12.25 8.69
CA ALA A 339 -20.44 -13.35 8.99
C ALA A 339 -19.28 -13.39 8.01
N GLY A 340 -18.11 -13.79 8.49
CA GLY A 340 -16.90 -13.87 7.69
C GLY A 340 -16.11 -15.14 7.95
N TYR A 341 -15.35 -15.54 6.95
CA TYR A 341 -14.35 -16.59 7.02
C TYR A 341 -13.06 -16.10 6.38
N GLN A 342 -11.95 -16.33 7.05
CA GLN A 342 -10.62 -16.06 6.55
C GLN A 342 -9.74 -17.28 6.74
N LYS A 343 -9.04 -17.67 5.69
CA LYS A 343 -8.02 -18.71 5.71
C LYS A 343 -6.69 -18.12 5.25
N GLU A 344 -5.64 -18.40 6.00
CA GLU A 344 -4.27 -18.07 5.64
C GLU A 344 -3.42 -19.35 5.66
N ASP A 345 -2.72 -19.60 4.57
CA ASP A 345 -1.72 -20.65 4.44
C ASP A 345 -0.37 -20.00 4.09
N MET A 346 0.71 -20.45 4.70
CA MET A 346 2.04 -19.88 4.45
C MET A 346 3.13 -20.93 4.57
N ASP A 347 3.97 -21.03 3.55
CA ASP A 347 5.21 -21.78 3.54
C ASP A 347 6.41 -20.85 3.67
N LEU A 348 7.35 -21.22 4.52
CA LEU A 348 8.53 -20.44 4.85
C LEU A 348 9.78 -21.31 4.73
N PHE A 349 10.84 -20.70 4.21
CA PHE A 349 12.19 -21.27 4.22
C PHE A 349 13.20 -20.28 4.79
N SER A 350 14.13 -20.77 5.59
CA SER A 350 15.27 -19.98 6.06
C SER A 350 16.54 -20.83 6.06
N SER A 351 17.52 -20.40 5.28
CA SER A 351 18.83 -21.06 5.22
C SER A 351 19.60 -20.98 6.55
N SER A 352 19.38 -19.93 7.35
CA SER A 352 20.01 -19.76 8.67
C SER A 352 19.56 -20.81 9.68
N LYS A 353 18.36 -21.36 9.50
CA LYS A 353 17.79 -22.41 10.35
C LYS A 353 17.79 -23.77 9.66
N ASN A 354 18.14 -23.81 8.39
CA ASN A 354 18.02 -24.98 7.50
C ASN A 354 16.67 -25.69 7.65
N ASN A 355 15.60 -24.90 7.69
CA ASN A 355 14.27 -25.36 8.04
C ASN A 355 13.21 -24.81 7.10
N ASN A 356 12.29 -25.68 6.70
CA ASN A 356 11.00 -25.33 6.11
C ASN A 356 9.94 -25.34 7.21
N SER A 357 9.06 -24.37 7.22
CA SER A 357 7.94 -24.27 8.14
C SER A 357 6.69 -23.94 7.37
N THR A 358 5.59 -24.57 7.74
CA THR A 358 4.25 -24.27 7.23
C THR A 358 3.40 -23.69 8.35
N TYR A 359 2.64 -22.67 8.05
CA TYR A 359 1.70 -22.05 8.94
C TYR A 359 0.33 -22.03 8.29
N GLN A 360 -0.71 -22.34 9.08
CA GLN A 360 -2.10 -22.27 8.65
C GLN A 360 -2.94 -21.66 9.75
N ARG A 361 -3.87 -20.78 9.37
CA ARG A 361 -4.82 -20.14 10.27
C ARG A 361 -6.20 -20.06 9.62
N ASP A 362 -7.21 -20.46 10.35
CA ASP A 362 -8.62 -20.31 9.98
C ASP A 362 -9.29 -19.39 11.02
N ASN A 363 -9.97 -18.36 10.55
CA ASN A 363 -10.72 -17.42 11.38
C ASN A 363 -12.18 -17.40 10.92
N TYR A 364 -13.09 -17.48 11.87
CA TYR A 364 -14.53 -17.35 11.68
C TYR A 364 -15.00 -16.14 12.47
N SER A 365 -15.87 -15.33 11.90
CA SER A 365 -16.42 -14.15 12.56
C SER A 365 -17.92 -14.06 12.35
N VAL A 366 -18.63 -13.63 13.38
CA VAL A 366 -20.02 -13.19 13.32
C VAL A 366 -20.08 -11.84 14.01
N TYR A 367 -20.77 -10.90 13.40
CA TYR A 367 -20.87 -9.54 13.93
C TYR A 367 -22.28 -8.96 13.70
N ALA A 368 -22.66 -8.05 14.57
CA ALA A 368 -23.88 -7.29 14.43
C ALA A 368 -23.65 -5.84 14.96
N SER A 369 -24.33 -4.89 14.36
CA SER A 369 -24.35 -3.51 14.80
C SER A 369 -25.78 -2.97 14.66
N TYR A 370 -26.29 -2.35 15.70
CA TYR A 370 -27.58 -1.70 15.70
C TYR A 370 -27.39 -0.21 15.86
N ASP A 371 -27.82 0.54 14.87
CA ASP A 371 -27.81 1.99 14.86
C ASP A 371 -29.18 2.50 15.28
N TRP A 372 -29.26 3.01 16.51
CA TRP A 372 -30.47 3.50 17.11
C TRP A 372 -30.51 5.03 17.09
N LYS A 373 -31.40 5.60 16.33
CA LYS A 373 -31.65 7.03 16.36
C LYS A 373 -32.46 7.37 17.65
N VAL A 374 -31.80 7.94 18.63
CA VAL A 374 -32.37 8.28 19.92
C VAL A 374 -33.10 9.64 19.83
N SER A 375 -32.57 10.57 19.04
CA SER A 375 -33.15 11.89 18.76
C SER A 375 -32.62 12.43 17.43
N ASP A 376 -33.12 13.58 16.98
CA ASP A 376 -32.66 14.22 15.73
C ASP A 376 -31.15 14.54 15.72
N ASN A 377 -30.53 14.68 16.91
CA ASN A 377 -29.15 15.04 17.07
C ASN A 377 -28.32 13.95 17.80
N SER A 378 -28.86 12.73 17.99
CA SER A 378 -28.18 11.69 18.78
C SER A 378 -28.45 10.29 18.24
N ASN A 379 -27.40 9.59 17.89
CA ASN A 379 -27.43 8.17 17.54
C ASN A 379 -26.62 7.37 18.56
N LEU A 380 -27.08 6.16 18.85
CA LEU A 380 -26.35 5.15 19.64
C LEU A 380 -26.04 3.96 18.74
N ILE A 381 -24.76 3.53 18.72
CA ILE A 381 -24.28 2.39 17.92
C ILE A 381 -23.73 1.32 18.85
#